data_423ede8910ce868dc04f36f8881842d7
#
_entry.id   423ede8910ce868dc04f36f8881842d7
#
_cell.length_a   1.000
_cell.length_b   1.000
_cell.length_c   1.000
_cell.angle_alpha   90.00
_cell.angle_beta   90.00
_cell.angle_gamma   90.00
#
_symmetry.space_group_name_H-M   'P 1'
#
loop_
_entity.id
_entity.type
_entity.pdbx_description
1 polymer ?
#
loop_
_entity_poly.entity_id
_entity_poly.type
_entity_poly.pdbx_seq_one_letter_code
_entity_poly.pdbx_strand_id
1 'polypeptide(L)'
;MTTFALIHGGGGSGWDFHRLVPELAARGHDAVTPDLPITDPSAGLAEFTETVLAALGDASDVAVVGHSYGGFTAPLVAAKVRARVLVYLAGMIPVPGEQPGQWWGNTGFAAPTGLSETEQFFNGVAPSLAEECQAHVRDQVSKEWDEPWPLPAHPDVPTRAVLFRDDRFFTPDFQRRVARSRLGVEPDEVDGPHCAPLSHPAAIAEKLVSYL
;
A
#
# COMPACT_ATOMS: atom_id res chain seq x y z
N MET A 1 5.55 -7.76 20.38
CA MET A 1 6.22 -7.86 19.07
C MET A 1 5.12 -7.99 18.05
N THR A 2 4.99 -7.04 17.16
CA THR A 2 3.94 -7.00 16.14
C THR A 2 4.51 -7.46 14.80
N THR A 3 3.73 -8.19 14.00
CA THR A 3 4.07 -8.55 12.63
C THR A 3 3.40 -7.59 11.66
N PHE A 4 4.18 -6.90 10.84
CA PHE A 4 3.67 -6.05 9.78
C PHE A 4 3.42 -6.86 8.49
N ALA A 5 2.20 -6.86 7.98
CA ALA A 5 1.89 -7.32 6.64
C ALA A 5 2.01 -6.13 5.68
N LEU A 6 3.09 -6.09 4.90
CA LEU A 6 3.36 -5.03 3.93
C LEU A 6 2.91 -5.48 2.54
N ILE A 7 1.90 -4.81 2.01
CA ILE A 7 1.22 -5.18 0.77
C ILE A 7 1.58 -4.16 -0.30
N HIS A 8 2.26 -4.64 -1.36
CA HIS A 8 2.81 -3.81 -2.42
C HIS A 8 1.76 -3.17 -3.35
N GLY A 9 2.18 -2.17 -4.10
CA GLY A 9 1.39 -1.48 -5.10
C GLY A 9 1.22 -2.24 -6.42
N GLY A 10 0.56 -1.59 -7.38
CA GLY A 10 0.39 -2.12 -8.73
C GLY A 10 1.72 -2.37 -9.42
N GLY A 11 1.86 -3.52 -10.10
CA GLY A 11 3.09 -3.93 -10.78
C GLY A 11 4.27 -4.22 -9.85
N GLY A 12 4.11 -4.06 -8.53
CA GLY A 12 5.18 -4.23 -7.56
C GLY A 12 5.40 -5.65 -7.06
N SER A 13 6.22 -5.77 -6.03
CA SER A 13 6.54 -7.02 -5.36
C SER A 13 6.91 -6.76 -3.89
N GLY A 14 7.09 -7.83 -3.12
CA GLY A 14 7.63 -7.74 -1.76
C GLY A 14 8.99 -7.06 -1.69
N TRP A 15 9.73 -7.06 -2.79
CA TRP A 15 11.01 -6.37 -2.91
C TRP A 15 10.89 -4.86 -2.65
N ASP A 16 9.77 -4.23 -2.94
CA ASP A 16 9.55 -2.80 -2.73
C ASP A 16 9.77 -2.37 -1.27
N PHE A 17 9.69 -3.31 -0.36
CA PHE A 17 9.88 -3.11 1.08
C PHE A 17 11.21 -3.62 1.63
N HIS A 18 12.15 -4.08 0.77
CA HIS A 18 13.41 -4.69 1.22
C HIS A 18 14.23 -3.79 2.14
N ARG A 19 14.08 -2.46 2.04
CA ARG A 19 14.73 -1.48 2.91
C ARG A 19 13.92 -1.14 4.16
N LEU A 20 12.60 -1.30 4.11
CA LEU A 20 11.71 -1.03 5.24
C LEU A 20 11.73 -2.18 6.27
N VAL A 21 11.83 -3.42 5.81
CA VAL A 21 11.85 -4.61 6.67
C VAL A 21 12.95 -4.55 7.72
N PRO A 22 14.24 -4.29 7.40
CA PRO A 22 15.29 -4.18 8.42
C PRO A 22 15.07 -3.02 9.39
N GLU A 23 14.41 -1.93 8.99
CA GLU A 23 14.08 -0.83 9.88
C GLU A 23 13.01 -1.19 10.91
N LEU A 24 12.03 -2.00 10.52
CA LEU A 24 11.03 -2.54 11.45
C LEU A 24 11.69 -3.57 12.40
N ALA A 25 12.55 -4.43 11.88
CA ALA A 25 13.29 -5.40 12.67
C ALA A 25 14.18 -4.73 13.72
N ALA A 26 14.87 -3.64 13.37
CA ALA A 26 15.68 -2.84 14.29
C ALA A 26 14.86 -2.21 15.44
N ARG A 27 13.53 -2.09 15.25
CA ARG A 27 12.58 -1.60 16.26
C ARG A 27 11.83 -2.71 17.00
N GLY A 28 12.24 -3.98 16.82
CA GLY A 28 11.70 -5.13 17.53
C GLY A 28 10.39 -5.69 16.94
N HIS A 29 10.15 -5.49 15.64
CA HIS A 29 8.95 -5.96 14.95
C HIS A 29 9.33 -6.85 13.77
N ASP A 30 8.46 -7.83 13.45
CA ASP A 30 8.59 -8.65 12.25
C ASP A 30 7.81 -8.03 11.08
N ALA A 31 8.15 -8.45 9.86
CA ALA A 31 7.41 -8.08 8.68
C ALA A 31 7.33 -9.22 7.67
N VAL A 32 6.18 -9.35 7.00
CA VAL A 32 6.00 -10.21 5.83
C VAL A 32 5.69 -9.33 4.62
N THR A 33 6.29 -9.67 3.49
CA THR A 33 6.18 -8.92 2.23
C THR A 33 5.88 -9.89 1.07
N PRO A 34 4.69 -10.53 1.06
CA PRO A 34 4.39 -11.51 0.04
C PRO A 34 4.26 -10.88 -1.35
N ASP A 35 4.67 -11.63 -2.36
CA ASP A 35 4.37 -11.31 -3.75
C ASP A 35 2.92 -11.69 -4.05
N LEU A 36 2.07 -10.70 -4.28
CA LEU A 36 0.71 -10.96 -4.73
C LEU A 36 0.73 -11.62 -6.11
N PRO A 37 -0.21 -12.54 -6.42
CA PRO A 37 -0.24 -13.24 -7.69
C PRO A 37 -0.78 -12.38 -8.85
N ILE A 38 -0.23 -11.17 -9.02
CA ILE A 38 -0.65 -10.19 -10.03
C ILE A 38 -0.38 -10.63 -11.47
N THR A 39 0.52 -11.60 -11.65
CA THR A 39 0.85 -12.17 -12.97
C THR A 39 -0.05 -13.35 -13.36
N ASP A 40 -0.96 -13.77 -12.49
CA ASP A 40 -1.95 -14.81 -12.77
C ASP A 40 -3.28 -14.16 -13.20
N PRO A 41 -3.72 -14.35 -14.46
CA PRO A 41 -4.95 -13.76 -14.96
C PRO A 41 -6.22 -14.33 -14.27
N SER A 42 -6.11 -15.45 -13.55
CA SER A 42 -7.22 -16.01 -12.77
C SER A 42 -7.30 -15.48 -11.34
N ALA A 43 -6.24 -14.82 -10.85
CA ALA A 43 -6.18 -14.28 -9.50
C ALA A 43 -6.95 -12.95 -9.39
N GLY A 44 -7.57 -12.72 -8.24
CA GLY A 44 -8.27 -11.49 -7.89
C GLY A 44 -8.02 -11.09 -6.45
N LEU A 45 -8.84 -10.20 -5.91
CA LEU A 45 -8.69 -9.70 -4.53
C LEU A 45 -8.76 -10.81 -3.48
N ALA A 46 -9.49 -11.91 -3.75
CA ALA A 46 -9.57 -13.06 -2.86
C ALA A 46 -8.22 -13.78 -2.77
N GLU A 47 -7.62 -14.12 -3.92
CA GLU A 47 -6.31 -14.79 -4.01
C GLU A 47 -5.20 -13.90 -3.45
N PHE A 48 -5.27 -12.59 -3.66
CA PHE A 48 -4.34 -11.63 -3.05
C PHE A 48 -4.43 -11.67 -1.53
N THR A 49 -5.65 -11.67 -1.00
CA THR A 49 -5.90 -11.75 0.44
C THR A 49 -5.35 -13.06 1.03
N GLU A 50 -5.65 -14.20 0.42
CA GLU A 50 -5.18 -15.51 0.90
C GLU A 50 -3.64 -15.62 0.83
N THR A 51 -2.99 -15.03 -0.17
CA THR A 51 -1.52 -14.97 -0.26
C THR A 51 -0.92 -14.26 0.95
N VAL A 52 -1.50 -13.12 1.36
CA VAL A 52 -1.02 -12.38 2.55
C VAL A 52 -1.28 -13.16 3.83
N LEU A 53 -2.46 -13.78 3.96
CA LEU A 53 -2.80 -14.59 5.13
C LEU A 53 -1.88 -15.81 5.27
N ALA A 54 -1.55 -16.46 4.16
CA ALA A 54 -0.60 -17.58 4.14
C ALA A 54 0.80 -17.14 4.60
N ALA A 55 1.25 -15.96 4.20
CA ALA A 55 2.55 -15.41 4.63
C ALA A 55 2.56 -15.01 6.11
N LEU A 56 1.43 -14.59 6.66
CA LEU A 56 1.28 -14.27 8.09
C LEU A 56 1.29 -15.52 8.98
N GLY A 57 0.84 -16.67 8.48
CA GLY A 57 0.76 -17.90 9.26
C GLY A 57 -0.02 -17.71 10.57
N ASP A 58 0.60 -18.04 11.70
CA ASP A 58 -0.02 -17.99 13.04
C ASP A 58 0.21 -16.63 13.77
N ALA A 59 0.64 -15.59 13.07
CA ALA A 59 0.84 -14.28 13.66
C ALA A 59 -0.46 -13.73 14.25
N SER A 60 -0.46 -13.38 15.53
CA SER A 60 -1.65 -12.96 16.28
C SER A 60 -1.74 -11.47 16.58
N ASP A 61 -0.61 -10.74 16.52
CA ASP A 61 -0.56 -9.28 16.69
C ASP A 61 -0.08 -8.68 15.37
N VAL A 62 -1.01 -8.30 14.51
CA VAL A 62 -0.76 -7.92 13.13
C VAL A 62 -1.11 -6.46 12.86
N ALA A 63 -0.18 -5.73 12.26
CA ALA A 63 -0.42 -4.44 11.63
C ALA A 63 -0.44 -4.62 10.10
N VAL A 64 -1.48 -4.17 9.43
CA VAL A 64 -1.63 -4.33 7.98
C VAL A 64 -1.38 -3.00 7.29
N VAL A 65 -0.48 -2.98 6.32
CA VAL A 65 -0.08 -1.79 5.57
C VAL A 65 -0.28 -2.03 4.08
N GLY A 66 -1.13 -1.22 3.45
CA GLY A 66 -1.34 -1.26 2.00
C GLY A 66 -0.70 -0.04 1.33
N HIS A 67 0.34 -0.26 0.54
CA HIS A 67 0.98 0.78 -0.26
C HIS A 67 0.29 0.90 -1.62
N SER A 68 -0.04 2.13 -2.02
CA SER A 68 -0.61 2.40 -3.34
C SER A 68 -1.80 1.48 -3.65
N TYR A 69 -1.78 0.70 -4.73
CA TYR A 69 -2.80 -0.28 -5.10
C TYR A 69 -3.06 -1.33 -4.00
N GLY A 70 -2.05 -1.67 -3.18
CA GLY A 70 -2.20 -2.58 -2.03
C GLY A 70 -3.29 -2.16 -1.04
N GLY A 71 -3.75 -0.91 -1.12
CA GLY A 71 -4.89 -0.41 -0.37
C GLY A 71 -6.23 -1.08 -0.67
N PHE A 72 -6.38 -1.78 -1.81
CA PHE A 72 -7.57 -2.61 -2.09
C PHE A 72 -7.52 -3.94 -1.33
N THR A 73 -6.35 -4.53 -1.16
CA THR A 73 -6.16 -5.82 -0.47
C THR A 73 -6.05 -5.66 1.05
N ALA A 74 -5.37 -4.61 1.50
CA ALA A 74 -5.07 -4.42 2.92
C ALA A 74 -6.30 -4.49 3.85
N PRO A 75 -7.44 -3.83 3.58
CA PRO A 75 -8.60 -3.91 4.44
C PRO A 75 -9.24 -5.30 4.46
N LEU A 76 -9.11 -6.10 3.37
CA LEU A 76 -9.62 -7.46 3.32
C LEU A 76 -8.83 -8.36 4.29
N VAL A 77 -7.51 -8.21 4.29
CA VAL A 77 -6.62 -8.88 5.25
C VAL A 77 -6.91 -8.41 6.67
N ALA A 78 -6.98 -7.10 6.89
CA ALA A 78 -7.21 -6.51 8.21
C ALA A 78 -8.50 -7.00 8.87
N ALA A 79 -9.57 -7.17 8.08
CA ALA A 79 -10.84 -7.73 8.56
C ALA A 79 -10.69 -9.19 9.04
N LYS A 80 -9.92 -10.01 8.31
CA LYS A 80 -9.77 -11.44 8.62
C LYS A 80 -8.89 -11.69 9.85
N VAL A 81 -7.79 -10.93 10.00
CA VAL A 81 -6.88 -11.09 11.15
C VAL A 81 -7.27 -10.25 12.36
N ARG A 82 -8.31 -9.41 12.25
CA ARG A 82 -8.65 -8.40 13.27
C ARG A 82 -7.44 -7.56 13.63
N ALA A 83 -6.89 -6.92 12.58
CA ALA A 83 -5.62 -6.20 12.69
C ALA A 83 -5.61 -5.19 13.84
N ARG A 84 -4.47 -5.07 14.49
CA ARG A 84 -4.22 -4.04 15.50
C ARG A 84 -4.38 -2.62 14.92
N VAL A 85 -3.92 -2.46 13.68
CA VAL A 85 -4.06 -1.24 12.88
C VAL A 85 -4.04 -1.57 11.39
N LEU A 86 -4.85 -0.85 10.62
CA LEU A 86 -4.79 -0.80 9.16
C LEU A 86 -4.19 0.55 8.75
N VAL A 87 -3.17 0.53 7.90
CA VAL A 87 -2.51 1.74 7.39
C VAL A 87 -2.57 1.77 5.87
N TYR A 88 -3.13 2.85 5.33
CA TYR A 88 -3.03 3.21 3.91
C TYR A 88 -1.78 4.08 3.72
N LEU A 89 -0.73 3.50 3.16
CA LEU A 89 0.55 4.16 2.91
C LEU A 89 0.56 4.69 1.47
N ALA A 90 0.28 5.97 1.26
CA ALA A 90 -0.06 6.53 -0.06
C ALA A 90 -1.06 5.63 -0.81
N GLY A 91 -1.98 5.03 -0.06
CA GLY A 91 -2.80 3.91 -0.51
C GLY A 91 -4.07 4.34 -1.23
N MET A 92 -4.48 3.52 -2.19
CA MET A 92 -5.80 3.60 -2.80
C MET A 92 -6.83 3.12 -1.77
N ILE A 93 -7.80 3.95 -1.46
CA ILE A 93 -8.83 3.66 -0.47
C ILE A 93 -10.12 3.32 -1.22
N PRO A 94 -10.59 2.05 -1.20
CA PRO A 94 -11.81 1.64 -1.88
C PRO A 94 -13.07 2.10 -1.12
N VAL A 95 -14.22 2.00 -1.79
CA VAL A 95 -15.54 2.03 -1.15
C VAL A 95 -16.32 0.76 -1.50
N PRO A 96 -17.37 0.37 -0.74
CA PRO A 96 -18.15 -0.84 -1.01
C PRO A 96 -18.63 -0.93 -2.45
N GLY A 97 -18.37 -2.07 -3.10
CA GLY A 97 -18.79 -2.34 -4.48
C GLY A 97 -18.00 -1.64 -5.57
N GLU A 98 -16.99 -0.84 -5.23
CA GLU A 98 -16.16 -0.14 -6.21
C GLU A 98 -15.19 -1.10 -6.90
N GLN A 99 -15.18 -1.10 -8.22
CA GLN A 99 -14.15 -1.81 -9.00
C GLN A 99 -12.84 -1.00 -8.99
N PRO A 100 -11.67 -1.62 -8.82
CA PRO A 100 -10.39 -0.91 -8.87
C PRO A 100 -10.20 -0.07 -10.14
N GLY A 101 -10.68 -0.56 -11.29
CA GLY A 101 -10.64 0.19 -12.56
C GLY A 101 -11.45 1.48 -12.53
N GLN A 102 -12.52 1.55 -11.74
CA GLN A 102 -13.38 2.73 -11.59
C GLN A 102 -12.84 3.75 -10.58
N TRP A 103 -11.95 3.32 -9.68
CA TRP A 103 -11.42 4.15 -8.60
C TRP A 103 -10.84 5.48 -9.09
N TRP A 104 -10.15 5.46 -10.20
CA TRP A 104 -9.53 6.64 -10.83
C TRP A 104 -10.53 7.73 -11.13
N GLY A 105 -11.61 7.38 -11.81
CA GLY A 105 -12.71 8.30 -12.14
C GLY A 105 -13.48 8.74 -10.89
N ASN A 106 -13.79 7.78 -9.99
CA ASN A 106 -14.59 8.03 -8.79
C ASN A 106 -13.88 8.97 -7.79
N THR A 107 -12.55 8.94 -7.76
CA THR A 107 -11.74 9.84 -6.90
C THR A 107 -11.41 11.17 -7.58
N GLY A 108 -11.71 11.30 -8.86
CA GLY A 108 -11.29 12.46 -9.65
C GLY A 108 -9.76 12.56 -9.75
N PHE A 109 -9.07 11.40 -9.83
CA PHE A 109 -7.65 11.37 -10.08
C PHE A 109 -7.35 11.99 -11.46
N ALA A 110 -6.39 12.90 -11.47
CA ALA A 110 -5.85 13.47 -12.71
C ALA A 110 -4.39 13.02 -12.82
N ALA A 111 -4.10 12.20 -13.82
CA ALA A 111 -2.74 11.73 -14.06
C ALA A 111 -1.80 12.94 -14.29
N PRO A 112 -0.61 12.95 -13.67
CA PRO A 112 0.37 14.00 -13.91
C PRO A 112 0.73 14.08 -15.40
N THR A 113 0.84 15.30 -15.91
CA THR A 113 1.21 15.54 -17.31
C THR A 113 2.61 16.13 -17.39
N GLY A 114 3.38 15.79 -18.42
CA GLY A 114 4.70 16.34 -18.66
C GLY A 114 5.81 15.78 -17.75
N LEU A 115 5.52 14.76 -16.96
CA LEU A 115 6.51 14.05 -16.14
C LEU A 115 6.71 12.64 -16.70
N SER A 116 7.96 12.20 -16.76
CA SER A 116 8.31 10.81 -16.99
C SER A 116 7.84 9.94 -15.81
N GLU A 117 7.73 8.64 -16.00
CA GLU A 117 7.41 7.69 -14.92
C GLU A 117 8.39 7.81 -13.75
N THR A 118 9.69 7.92 -14.05
CA THR A 118 10.73 8.14 -13.02
C THR A 118 10.47 9.40 -12.21
N GLU A 119 10.08 10.50 -12.84
CA GLU A 119 9.77 11.74 -12.16
C GLU A 119 8.49 11.68 -11.32
N GLN A 120 7.54 10.83 -11.71
CA GLN A 120 6.29 10.64 -10.97
C GLN A 120 6.49 9.79 -9.71
N PHE A 121 7.18 8.65 -9.83
CA PHE A 121 7.25 7.64 -8.77
C PHE A 121 8.56 7.70 -7.95
N PHE A 122 9.65 8.13 -8.56
CA PHE A 122 11.01 8.00 -8.01
C PHE A 122 11.72 9.33 -7.80
N ASN A 123 11.00 10.45 -7.80
CA ASN A 123 11.65 11.74 -7.55
C ASN A 123 12.35 11.75 -6.18
N GLY A 124 13.68 12.03 -6.18
CA GLY A 124 14.49 11.97 -4.95
C GLY A 124 14.97 10.57 -4.53
N VAL A 125 14.59 9.52 -5.26
CA VAL A 125 15.21 8.18 -5.11
C VAL A 125 16.53 8.18 -5.88
N ALA A 126 17.57 7.52 -5.31
CA ALA A 126 18.85 7.38 -6.00
C ALA A 126 18.64 6.67 -7.36
N PRO A 127 19.23 7.14 -8.46
CA PRO A 127 18.97 6.58 -9.80
C PRO A 127 19.21 5.07 -9.89
N SER A 128 20.28 4.56 -9.30
CA SER A 128 20.58 3.12 -9.27
C SER A 128 19.49 2.30 -8.55
N LEU A 129 18.91 2.85 -7.48
CA LEU A 129 17.84 2.19 -6.73
C LEU A 129 16.51 2.24 -7.51
N ALA A 130 16.26 3.32 -8.26
CA ALA A 130 15.10 3.42 -9.14
C ALA A 130 15.21 2.41 -10.30
N GLU A 131 16.39 2.28 -10.92
CA GLU A 131 16.66 1.27 -11.95
C GLU A 131 16.51 -0.15 -11.41
N GLU A 132 17.00 -0.42 -10.22
CA GLU A 132 16.85 -1.71 -9.55
C GLU A 132 15.36 -2.01 -9.28
N CYS A 133 14.57 -1.04 -8.82
CA CYS A 133 13.13 -1.21 -8.63
C CYS A 133 12.42 -1.53 -9.95
N GLN A 134 12.75 -0.81 -11.02
CA GLN A 134 12.16 -1.07 -12.34
C GLN A 134 12.47 -2.48 -12.87
N ALA A 135 13.62 -3.06 -12.51
CA ALA A 135 13.95 -4.45 -12.85
C ALA A 135 13.09 -5.48 -12.08
N HIS A 136 12.41 -5.08 -11.02
CA HIS A 136 11.50 -5.92 -10.22
C HIS A 136 10.01 -5.68 -10.54
N VAL A 137 9.70 -4.79 -11.48
CA VAL A 137 8.32 -4.56 -11.95
C VAL A 137 7.78 -5.83 -12.60
N ARG A 138 6.54 -6.17 -12.28
CA ARG A 138 5.84 -7.35 -12.79
C ARG A 138 4.59 -6.92 -13.57
N ASP A 139 4.26 -7.68 -14.62
CA ASP A 139 3.03 -7.45 -15.37
C ASP A 139 1.81 -7.77 -14.50
N GLN A 140 0.93 -6.79 -14.31
CA GLN A 140 -0.32 -6.99 -13.60
C GLN A 140 -1.43 -7.30 -14.59
N VAL A 141 -1.71 -8.60 -14.74
CA VAL A 141 -2.70 -9.16 -15.67
C VAL A 141 -3.87 -9.83 -14.98
N SER A 142 -3.89 -9.79 -13.65
CA SER A 142 -4.92 -10.37 -12.81
C SER A 142 -6.29 -9.71 -13.01
N LYS A 143 -7.36 -10.44 -12.66
CA LYS A 143 -8.76 -10.06 -12.99
C LYS A 143 -9.39 -9.03 -12.05
N GLU A 144 -8.74 -8.65 -10.96
CA GLU A 144 -9.29 -7.83 -9.89
C GLU A 144 -9.74 -6.43 -10.34
N TRP A 145 -9.23 -5.94 -11.47
CA TRP A 145 -9.58 -4.61 -11.99
C TRP A 145 -11.09 -4.40 -12.18
N ASP A 146 -11.80 -5.48 -12.52
CA ASP A 146 -13.24 -5.50 -12.79
C ASP A 146 -14.03 -6.14 -11.66
N GLU A 147 -13.39 -6.58 -10.57
CA GLU A 147 -14.08 -7.18 -9.42
C GLU A 147 -14.53 -6.09 -8.45
N PRO A 148 -15.81 -6.07 -8.05
CA PRO A 148 -16.27 -5.13 -7.04
C PRO A 148 -15.62 -5.44 -5.68
N TRP A 149 -15.12 -4.41 -5.01
CA TRP A 149 -14.55 -4.55 -3.68
C TRP A 149 -15.59 -5.16 -2.71
N PRO A 150 -15.27 -6.29 -2.04
CA PRO A 150 -16.31 -7.18 -1.52
C PRO A 150 -16.86 -6.80 -0.15
N LEU A 151 -16.17 -5.94 0.63
CA LEU A 151 -16.66 -5.61 1.97
C LEU A 151 -17.80 -4.60 1.92
N PRO A 152 -18.83 -4.75 2.78
CA PRO A 152 -19.94 -3.81 2.88
C PRO A 152 -19.56 -2.47 3.55
N ALA A 153 -18.42 -2.45 4.25
CA ALA A 153 -17.84 -1.27 4.91
C ALA A 153 -16.34 -1.52 5.16
N HIS A 154 -15.60 -0.48 5.48
CA HIS A 154 -14.24 -0.66 6.01
C HIS A 154 -14.28 -1.47 7.30
N PRO A 155 -13.24 -2.31 7.58
CA PRO A 155 -13.20 -3.11 8.79
C PRO A 155 -13.18 -2.23 10.04
N ASP A 156 -13.85 -2.69 11.09
CA ASP A 156 -13.88 -2.02 12.40
C ASP A 156 -12.57 -2.27 13.17
N VAL A 157 -11.49 -1.66 12.66
CA VAL A 157 -10.15 -1.67 13.26
C VAL A 157 -9.57 -0.25 13.23
N PRO A 158 -8.67 0.10 14.15
CA PRO A 158 -7.97 1.38 14.08
C PRO A 158 -7.36 1.58 12.69
N THR A 159 -7.77 2.64 12.00
CA THR A 159 -7.35 2.90 10.61
C THR A 159 -6.60 4.22 10.53
N ARG A 160 -5.50 4.24 9.79
CA ARG A 160 -4.66 5.41 9.53
C ARG A 160 -4.41 5.55 8.04
N ALA A 161 -4.16 6.78 7.62
CA ALA A 161 -3.65 7.09 6.30
C ALA A 161 -2.35 7.88 6.45
N VAL A 162 -1.36 7.57 5.63
CA VAL A 162 -0.08 8.27 5.55
C VAL A 162 0.11 8.73 4.12
N LEU A 163 0.28 10.02 3.92
CA LEU A 163 0.65 10.59 2.63
C LEU A 163 2.15 10.88 2.58
N PHE A 164 2.69 10.94 1.36
CA PHE A 164 4.06 11.37 1.12
C PHE A 164 4.09 12.79 0.56
N ARG A 165 4.88 13.67 1.19
CA ARG A 165 4.92 15.10 0.87
C ARG A 165 5.43 15.41 -0.53
N ASP A 166 6.31 14.58 -1.05
CA ASP A 166 6.95 14.77 -2.36
C ASP A 166 6.34 13.86 -3.45
N ASP A 167 5.25 13.17 -3.15
CA ASP A 167 4.56 12.30 -4.10
C ASP A 167 4.00 13.13 -5.26
N ARG A 168 4.52 12.85 -6.47
CA ARG A 168 4.10 13.53 -7.70
C ARG A 168 3.05 12.73 -8.47
N PHE A 169 2.85 11.46 -8.13
CA PHE A 169 1.81 10.62 -8.69
C PHE A 169 0.49 10.82 -7.94
N PHE A 170 0.43 10.48 -6.67
CA PHE A 170 -0.66 10.86 -5.77
C PHE A 170 -0.28 12.10 -4.97
N THR A 171 -0.55 13.27 -5.52
CA THR A 171 -0.16 14.51 -4.84
C THR A 171 -0.70 14.59 -3.41
N PRO A 172 -0.03 15.27 -2.48
CA PRO A 172 -0.48 15.39 -1.08
C PRO A 172 -1.93 15.86 -0.95
N ASP A 173 -2.36 16.83 -1.75
CA ASP A 173 -3.73 17.33 -1.73
C ASP A 173 -4.74 16.29 -2.22
N PHE A 174 -4.37 15.50 -3.22
CA PHE A 174 -5.19 14.39 -3.69
C PHE A 174 -5.35 13.34 -2.58
N GLN A 175 -4.25 12.88 -1.99
CA GLN A 175 -4.27 11.87 -0.93
C GLN A 175 -5.08 12.34 0.29
N ARG A 176 -4.90 13.60 0.71
CA ARG A 176 -5.65 14.21 1.82
C ARG A 176 -7.15 14.25 1.53
N ARG A 177 -7.53 14.64 0.32
CA ARG A 177 -8.94 14.66 -0.09
C ARG A 177 -9.54 13.25 -0.08
N VAL A 178 -8.84 12.25 -0.61
CA VAL A 178 -9.33 10.87 -0.65
C VAL A 178 -9.46 10.29 0.76
N ALA A 179 -8.47 10.47 1.63
CA ALA A 179 -8.52 10.01 3.02
C ALA A 179 -9.70 10.62 3.80
N ARG A 180 -9.89 11.93 3.67
CA ARG A 180 -11.02 12.62 4.31
C ARG A 180 -12.38 12.15 3.79
N SER A 181 -12.53 12.03 2.47
CA SER A 181 -13.82 11.70 1.87
C SER A 181 -14.22 10.24 2.08
N ARG A 182 -13.25 9.31 2.14
CA ARG A 182 -13.51 7.87 2.18
C ARG A 182 -13.38 7.23 3.55
N LEU A 183 -12.55 7.81 4.43
CA LEU A 183 -12.32 7.31 5.79
C LEU A 183 -12.73 8.31 6.87
N GLY A 184 -12.93 9.57 6.53
CA GLY A 184 -13.17 10.62 7.53
C GLY A 184 -11.95 10.92 8.40
N VAL A 185 -10.72 10.56 7.95
CA VAL A 185 -9.48 10.76 8.72
C VAL A 185 -8.59 11.82 8.07
N GLU A 186 -7.84 12.52 8.89
CA GLU A 186 -6.73 13.36 8.43
C GLU A 186 -5.49 12.47 8.29
N PRO A 187 -4.83 12.43 7.12
CA PRO A 187 -3.64 11.61 6.96
C PRO A 187 -2.45 12.23 7.69
N ASP A 188 -1.63 11.38 8.29
CA ASP A 188 -0.28 11.75 8.70
C ASP A 188 0.62 11.94 7.49
N GLU A 189 1.72 12.65 7.69
CA GLU A 189 2.64 13.00 6.61
C GLU A 189 4.04 12.47 6.88
N VAL A 190 4.67 11.94 5.83
CA VAL A 190 6.08 11.53 5.81
C VAL A 190 6.72 12.15 4.56
N ASP A 191 7.97 12.55 4.64
CA ASP A 191 8.72 13.03 3.47
C ASP A 191 8.98 11.87 2.51
N GLY A 192 9.04 12.18 1.23
CA GLY A 192 9.40 11.24 0.18
C GLY A 192 8.42 11.17 -0.99
N PRO A 193 8.87 10.54 -2.08
CA PRO A 193 8.10 10.31 -3.31
C PRO A 193 7.10 9.17 -3.14
N HIS A 194 6.38 8.81 -4.23
CA HIS A 194 5.47 7.67 -4.21
C HIS A 194 6.14 6.37 -3.74
N CYS A 195 7.36 6.10 -4.20
CA CYS A 195 8.17 4.96 -3.78
C CYS A 195 9.03 5.25 -2.53
N ALA A 196 8.51 6.03 -1.59
CA ALA A 196 9.21 6.37 -0.34
C ALA A 196 9.66 5.17 0.51
N PRO A 197 9.04 3.98 0.50
CA PRO A 197 9.61 2.81 1.17
C PRO A 197 11.05 2.48 0.76
N LEU A 198 11.47 2.85 -0.44
CA LEU A 198 12.84 2.68 -0.93
C LEU A 198 13.80 3.76 -0.43
N SER A 199 13.36 5.01 -0.36
CA SER A 199 14.23 6.18 -0.07
C SER A 199 14.14 6.67 1.37
N HIS A 200 13.00 6.49 2.06
CA HIS A 200 12.73 6.98 3.41
C HIS A 200 12.29 5.85 4.39
N PRO A 201 12.92 4.66 4.36
CA PRO A 201 12.44 3.51 5.12
C PRO A 201 12.44 3.74 6.63
N ALA A 202 13.43 4.45 7.17
CA ALA A 202 13.53 4.72 8.60
C ALA A 202 12.39 5.61 9.11
N ALA A 203 12.05 6.67 8.38
CA ALA A 203 10.95 7.57 8.74
C ALA A 203 9.58 6.87 8.64
N ILE A 204 9.41 6.02 7.62
CA ILE A 204 8.19 5.20 7.49
C ILE A 204 8.10 4.19 8.64
N ALA A 205 9.18 3.48 8.97
CA ALA A 205 9.17 2.54 10.09
C ALA A 205 8.84 3.23 11.41
N GLU A 206 9.43 4.40 11.70
CA GLU A 206 9.11 5.20 12.88
C GLU A 206 7.62 5.57 12.93
N LYS A 207 7.07 6.05 11.79
CA LYS A 207 5.66 6.39 11.69
C LYS A 207 4.75 5.18 11.91
N LEU A 208 5.04 4.04 11.28
CA LEU A 208 4.24 2.83 11.42
C LEU A 208 4.26 2.29 12.87
N VAL A 209 5.42 2.29 13.51
CA VAL A 209 5.57 1.84 14.90
C VAL A 209 4.83 2.78 15.86
N SER A 210 4.74 4.08 15.55
CA SER A 210 4.02 5.04 16.39
C SER A 210 2.51 4.77 16.51
N TYR A 211 1.97 3.88 15.68
CA TYR A 211 0.55 3.49 15.72
C TYR A 211 0.26 2.26 16.60
N LEU A 212 1.29 1.62 17.12
CA LEU A 212 1.17 0.41 17.94
C LEU A 212 1.00 0.74 19.43
#